data_f9ce918291d2a97eceb19bd030444fd3
#
_entry.id   f9ce918291d2a97eceb19bd030444fd3
#
_cell.length_a   1.000
_cell.length_b   1.000
_cell.length_c   1.000
_cell.angle_alpha   90.00
_cell.angle_beta   90.00
_cell.angle_gamma   90.00
#
_symmetry.space_group_name_H-M   'P 1'
#
loop_
_entity.id
_entity.type
_entity.pdbx_description
1 polymer ?
#
loop_
_entity_poly.entity_id
_entity_poly.type
_entity_poly.pdbx_seq_one_letter_code
_entity_poly.pdbx_strand_id
1 'polypeptide(L)'
;VVGSVIGGQVLSETPDDEKFRAVAREIGVNEDRYIAALHKVTIRSEEAIRASAELLGQVLNNYINAQYMEKHNKQIIGKLGTGAKDAEELVNRIKEKTVQLNTVHGKQKILALNASIEAARAGENGRGFAVVAGEVGKLSDFINDINKDINKLVGEIDTVVHKMNE
;
A
#
# COMPACT_ATOMS: atom_id res chain seq x y z
N VAL A 1 -9.83 19.89 -13.98
CA VAL A 1 -9.41 19.87 -15.39
C VAL A 1 -7.91 19.66 -15.43
N VAL A 2 -7.45 18.51 -15.95
CA VAL A 2 -6.02 18.15 -15.96
C VAL A 2 -5.34 18.69 -17.24
N GLY A 3 -6.11 19.11 -18.22
CA GLY A 3 -5.62 19.65 -19.48
C GLY A 3 -6.74 19.82 -20.50
N SER A 4 -6.40 20.37 -21.64
CA SER A 4 -7.26 20.47 -22.80
C SER A 4 -6.56 19.91 -24.03
N VAL A 5 -7.32 19.36 -24.95
CA VAL A 5 -6.83 18.87 -26.24
C VAL A 5 -7.39 19.77 -27.31
N ILE A 6 -6.51 20.30 -28.17
CA ILE A 6 -6.90 21.11 -29.30
C ILE A 6 -6.78 20.23 -30.53
N GLY A 7 -7.88 20.04 -31.26
CA GLY A 7 -7.91 19.31 -32.51
C GLY A 7 -7.30 20.11 -33.65
N GLY A 8 -6.94 19.42 -34.75
CA GLY A 8 -6.49 20.05 -35.97
C GLY A 8 -7.58 20.91 -36.65
N GLN A 9 -7.18 21.72 -37.62
CA GLN A 9 -8.12 22.54 -38.39
C GLN A 9 -8.96 21.65 -39.29
N VAL A 10 -10.27 21.74 -39.15
CA VAL A 10 -11.27 21.09 -40.02
C VAL A 10 -12.34 22.11 -40.38
N LEU A 11 -12.99 21.89 -41.51
CA LEU A 11 -14.15 22.67 -41.91
C LEU A 11 -15.41 21.83 -41.71
N SER A 12 -16.46 22.43 -41.16
CA SER A 12 -17.78 21.78 -41.00
C SER A 12 -18.61 21.91 -42.27
N GLU A 13 -18.32 22.88 -43.11
CA GLU A 13 -19.02 23.20 -44.35
C GLU A 13 -18.05 23.74 -45.41
N THR A 14 -18.52 23.87 -46.64
CA THR A 14 -17.73 24.46 -47.73
C THR A 14 -17.37 25.90 -47.38
N PRO A 15 -16.09 26.28 -47.45
CA PRO A 15 -15.67 27.63 -47.09
C PRO A 15 -16.16 28.67 -48.06
N ASP A 16 -16.53 29.83 -47.54
CA ASP A 16 -16.83 31.02 -48.30
C ASP A 16 -15.52 31.75 -48.65
N ASP A 17 -15.09 31.62 -49.91
CA ASP A 17 -13.82 32.14 -50.38
C ASP A 17 -13.65 33.66 -50.17
N GLU A 18 -14.77 34.45 -50.30
CA GLU A 18 -14.69 35.89 -50.09
C GLU A 18 -14.40 36.27 -48.64
N LYS A 19 -15.04 35.58 -47.70
CA LYS A 19 -14.77 35.78 -46.29
C LYS A 19 -13.34 35.42 -45.93
N PHE A 20 -12.85 34.30 -46.45
CA PHE A 20 -11.48 33.85 -46.15
C PHE A 20 -10.42 34.70 -46.89
N ARG A 21 -10.71 35.29 -48.03
CA ARG A 21 -9.86 36.31 -48.65
C ARG A 21 -9.74 37.57 -47.78
N ALA A 22 -10.86 38.00 -47.16
CA ALA A 22 -10.82 39.11 -46.22
C ALA A 22 -9.91 38.82 -45.02
N VAL A 23 -10.01 37.62 -44.45
CA VAL A 23 -9.12 37.16 -43.35
C VAL A 23 -7.65 37.14 -43.82
N ALA A 24 -7.37 36.60 -45.00
CA ALA A 24 -5.99 36.57 -45.55
C ALA A 24 -5.39 37.97 -45.63
N ARG A 25 -6.18 38.97 -46.06
CA ARG A 25 -5.76 40.39 -46.09
C ARG A 25 -5.48 40.94 -44.69
N GLU A 26 -6.33 40.63 -43.73
CA GLU A 26 -6.20 41.08 -42.34
C GLU A 26 -4.91 40.55 -41.69
N ILE A 27 -4.58 39.27 -41.91
CA ILE A 27 -3.37 38.63 -41.36
C ILE A 27 -2.12 38.83 -42.24
N GLY A 28 -2.22 39.56 -43.40
CA GLY A 28 -1.11 39.95 -44.24
C GLY A 28 -0.49 38.80 -45.06
N VAL A 29 -1.26 37.76 -45.40
CA VAL A 29 -0.80 36.65 -46.26
C VAL A 29 -1.36 36.72 -47.66
N ASN A 30 -0.69 36.03 -48.61
CA ASN A 30 -1.14 35.98 -49.99
C ASN A 30 -2.48 35.27 -50.11
N GLU A 31 -3.52 35.98 -50.61
CA GLU A 31 -4.91 35.51 -50.69
C GLU A 31 -5.04 34.22 -51.50
N ASP A 32 -4.41 34.15 -52.69
CA ASP A 32 -4.58 32.98 -53.57
C ASP A 32 -3.93 31.73 -53.01
N ARG A 33 -2.76 31.88 -52.37
CA ARG A 33 -2.11 30.77 -51.67
C ARG A 33 -2.91 30.32 -50.43
N TYR A 34 -3.53 31.26 -49.71
CA TYR A 34 -4.37 30.96 -48.55
C TYR A 34 -5.62 30.19 -48.98
N ILE A 35 -6.35 30.62 -50.01
CA ILE A 35 -7.52 29.93 -50.54
C ILE A 35 -7.15 28.56 -51.12
N ALA A 36 -6.03 28.47 -51.88
CA ALA A 36 -5.57 27.17 -52.36
C ALA A 36 -5.22 26.18 -51.23
N ALA A 37 -4.75 26.66 -50.09
CA ALA A 37 -4.51 25.85 -48.91
C ALA A 37 -5.83 25.48 -48.21
N LEU A 38 -6.77 26.42 -48.11
CA LEU A 38 -8.10 26.22 -47.52
C LEU A 38 -8.89 25.10 -48.21
N HIS A 39 -8.88 25.07 -49.54
CA HIS A 39 -9.53 24.03 -50.35
C HIS A 39 -8.89 22.62 -50.20
N LYS A 40 -7.71 22.53 -49.62
CA LYS A 40 -7.08 21.24 -49.24
C LYS A 40 -7.54 20.72 -47.88
N VAL A 41 -8.21 21.55 -47.07
CA VAL A 41 -8.71 21.15 -45.78
C VAL A 41 -9.91 20.21 -45.97
N THR A 42 -9.89 19.08 -45.30
CA THR A 42 -10.99 18.10 -45.37
C THR A 42 -12.23 18.64 -44.68
N ILE A 43 -13.36 18.61 -45.39
CA ILE A 43 -14.67 18.94 -44.82
C ILE A 43 -15.18 17.73 -44.06
N ARG A 44 -15.62 17.94 -42.83
CA ARG A 44 -16.22 16.93 -41.97
C ARG A 44 -17.53 17.45 -41.40
N SER A 45 -18.56 16.64 -41.35
CA SER A 45 -19.82 17.05 -40.69
C SER A 45 -19.58 17.39 -39.22
N GLU A 46 -20.33 18.32 -38.68
CA GLU A 46 -20.27 18.70 -37.27
C GLU A 46 -20.44 17.48 -36.36
N GLU A 47 -21.33 16.55 -36.72
CA GLU A 47 -21.53 15.30 -35.99
C GLU A 47 -20.25 14.44 -35.96
N ALA A 48 -19.56 14.29 -37.09
CA ALA A 48 -18.29 13.55 -37.18
C ALA A 48 -17.17 14.22 -36.38
N ILE A 49 -17.12 15.55 -36.36
CA ILE A 49 -16.16 16.32 -35.54
C ILE A 49 -16.43 16.09 -34.06
N ARG A 50 -17.68 16.18 -33.62
CA ARG A 50 -18.12 15.96 -32.24
C ARG A 50 -17.82 14.54 -31.78
N ALA A 51 -18.21 13.54 -32.57
CA ALA A 51 -17.93 12.12 -32.26
C ALA A 51 -16.44 11.84 -32.15
N SER A 52 -15.62 12.43 -33.02
CA SER A 52 -14.16 12.29 -32.96
C SER A 52 -13.57 12.94 -31.70
N ALA A 53 -14.07 14.11 -31.31
CA ALA A 53 -13.64 14.80 -30.10
C ALA A 53 -14.02 14.02 -28.84
N GLU A 54 -15.22 13.47 -28.79
CA GLU A 54 -15.69 12.62 -27.67
C GLU A 54 -14.83 11.35 -27.55
N LEU A 55 -14.60 10.64 -28.66
CA LEU A 55 -13.77 9.46 -28.68
C LEU A 55 -12.33 9.76 -28.21
N LEU A 56 -11.74 10.83 -28.71
CA LEU A 56 -10.41 11.26 -28.28
C LEU A 56 -10.39 11.59 -26.79
N GLY A 57 -11.40 12.29 -26.29
CA GLY A 57 -11.59 12.59 -24.87
C GLY A 57 -11.64 11.33 -24.02
N GLN A 58 -12.41 10.33 -24.45
CA GLN A 58 -12.51 9.04 -23.74
C GLN A 58 -11.16 8.28 -23.73
N VAL A 59 -10.48 8.20 -24.88
CA VAL A 59 -9.18 7.53 -24.99
C VAL A 59 -8.15 8.19 -24.08
N LEU A 60 -8.06 9.52 -24.11
CA LEU A 60 -7.14 10.27 -23.25
C LEU A 60 -7.48 10.11 -21.76
N ASN A 61 -8.75 10.16 -21.41
CA ASN A 61 -9.17 9.99 -20.02
C ASN A 61 -8.82 8.59 -19.50
N ASN A 62 -9.07 7.56 -20.32
CA ASN A 62 -8.70 6.18 -19.99
C ASN A 62 -7.18 6.03 -19.84
N TYR A 63 -6.40 6.62 -20.74
CA TYR A 63 -4.94 6.59 -20.66
C TYR A 63 -4.40 7.28 -19.40
N ILE A 64 -4.90 8.47 -19.09
CA ILE A 64 -4.50 9.22 -17.89
C ILE A 64 -4.86 8.44 -16.63
N ASN A 65 -6.07 7.88 -16.56
CA ASN A 65 -6.51 7.07 -15.43
C ASN A 65 -5.65 5.82 -15.26
N ALA A 66 -5.33 5.13 -16.35
CA ALA A 66 -4.45 3.95 -16.32
C ALA A 66 -3.05 4.29 -15.76
N GLN A 67 -2.45 5.38 -16.21
CA GLN A 67 -1.14 5.86 -15.73
C GLN A 67 -1.19 6.26 -14.24
N TYR A 68 -2.27 6.94 -13.84
CA TYR A 68 -2.47 7.31 -12.44
C TYR A 68 -2.59 6.07 -11.55
N MET A 69 -3.41 5.10 -11.96
CA MET A 69 -3.61 3.84 -11.22
C MET A 69 -2.33 3.02 -11.14
N GLU A 70 -1.56 2.93 -12.22
CA GLU A 70 -0.27 2.23 -12.22
C GLU A 70 0.70 2.83 -11.21
N LYS A 71 0.86 4.16 -11.21
CA LYS A 71 1.71 4.86 -10.25
C LYS A 71 1.25 4.65 -8.81
N HIS A 72 -0.06 4.75 -8.58
CA HIS A 72 -0.64 4.58 -7.26
C HIS A 72 -0.48 3.14 -6.75
N ASN A 73 -0.73 2.15 -7.59
CA ASN A 73 -0.52 0.74 -7.26
C ASN A 73 0.95 0.43 -6.92
N LYS A 74 1.90 0.94 -7.69
CA LYS A 74 3.33 0.80 -7.37
C LYS A 74 3.68 1.35 -5.98
N GLN A 75 3.10 2.49 -5.61
CA GLN A 75 3.31 3.08 -4.28
C GLN A 75 2.70 2.22 -3.16
N ILE A 76 1.48 1.68 -3.37
CA ILE A 76 0.83 0.80 -2.40
C ILE A 76 1.64 -0.48 -2.22
N ILE A 77 2.02 -1.14 -3.31
CA ILE A 77 2.82 -2.38 -3.28
C ILE A 77 4.15 -2.13 -2.56
N GLY A 78 4.83 -1.01 -2.84
CA GLY A 78 6.06 -0.66 -2.14
C GLY A 78 5.88 -0.48 -0.63
N LYS A 79 4.80 0.18 -0.19
CA LYS A 79 4.47 0.34 1.23
C LYS A 79 4.11 -0.98 1.90
N LEU A 80 3.36 -1.84 1.21
CA LEU A 80 3.01 -3.18 1.72
C LEU A 80 4.26 -4.04 1.89
N GLY A 81 5.16 -4.06 0.91
CA GLY A 81 6.43 -4.79 1.00
C GLY A 81 7.32 -4.31 2.15
N THR A 82 7.40 -2.98 2.36
CA THR A 82 8.13 -2.44 3.52
C THR A 82 7.47 -2.87 4.82
N GLY A 83 6.15 -2.73 4.93
CA GLY A 83 5.40 -3.10 6.14
C GLY A 83 5.50 -4.60 6.46
N ALA A 84 5.49 -5.46 5.45
CA ALA A 84 5.68 -6.90 5.63
C ALA A 84 7.08 -7.23 6.17
N LYS A 85 8.12 -6.58 5.65
CA LYS A 85 9.49 -6.73 6.14
C LYS A 85 9.66 -6.27 7.58
N ASP A 86 9.08 -5.12 7.92
CA ASP A 86 9.11 -4.60 9.29
C ASP A 86 8.39 -5.56 10.25
N ALA A 87 7.25 -6.13 9.82
CA ALA A 87 6.51 -7.12 10.60
C ALA A 87 7.32 -8.41 10.82
N GLU A 88 8.03 -8.91 9.80
CA GLU A 88 8.93 -10.06 9.91
C GLU A 88 10.04 -9.81 10.94
N GLU A 89 10.65 -8.64 10.93
CA GLU A 89 11.67 -8.27 11.92
C GLU A 89 11.10 -8.27 13.35
N LEU A 90 9.89 -7.70 13.53
CA LEU A 90 9.21 -7.70 14.82
C LEU A 90 8.88 -9.11 15.30
N VAL A 91 8.39 -9.97 14.41
CA VAL A 91 8.12 -11.38 14.70
C VAL A 91 9.39 -12.08 15.22
N ASN A 92 10.52 -11.89 14.54
CA ASN A 92 11.78 -12.49 14.96
C ASN A 92 12.25 -11.98 16.33
N ARG A 93 12.11 -10.68 16.59
CA ARG A 93 12.41 -10.11 17.91
C ARG A 93 11.51 -10.66 19.02
N ILE A 94 10.22 -10.91 18.73
CA ILE A 94 9.32 -11.52 19.71
C ILE A 94 9.73 -12.98 19.97
N LYS A 95 10.07 -13.75 18.92
CA LYS A 95 10.61 -15.13 19.06
C LYS A 95 11.83 -15.16 19.99
N GLU A 96 12.77 -14.26 19.82
CA GLU A 96 13.94 -14.16 20.70
C GLU A 96 13.55 -13.86 22.16
N LYS A 97 12.57 -12.96 22.38
CA LYS A 97 12.10 -12.62 23.73
C LYS A 97 11.35 -13.77 24.41
N THR A 98 10.59 -14.55 23.66
CA THR A 98 9.92 -15.74 24.21
C THR A 98 10.93 -16.83 24.61
N VAL A 99 12.03 -16.99 23.88
CA VAL A 99 13.12 -17.87 24.28
C VAL A 99 13.78 -17.39 25.59
N GLN A 100 13.99 -16.08 25.74
CA GLN A 100 14.52 -15.49 26.98
C GLN A 100 13.55 -15.72 28.15
N LEU A 101 12.24 -15.54 27.92
CA LEU A 101 11.20 -15.82 28.95
C LEU A 101 11.19 -17.28 29.40
N ASN A 102 11.36 -18.24 28.47
CA ASN A 102 11.51 -19.65 28.84
C ASN A 102 12.71 -19.91 29.78
N THR A 103 13.81 -19.22 29.52
CA THR A 103 14.99 -19.31 30.39
C THR A 103 14.72 -18.76 31.79
N VAL A 104 14.03 -17.61 31.87
CA VAL A 104 13.65 -16.99 33.16
C VAL A 104 12.69 -17.89 33.91
N HIS A 105 11.65 -18.43 33.24
CA HIS A 105 10.70 -19.38 33.79
C HIS A 105 11.42 -20.60 34.42
N GLY A 106 12.35 -21.21 33.67
CA GLY A 106 13.12 -22.35 34.17
C GLY A 106 13.91 -22.03 35.45
N LYS A 107 14.56 -20.86 35.49
CA LYS A 107 15.28 -20.38 36.67
C LYS A 107 14.34 -20.10 37.84
N GLN A 108 13.16 -19.48 37.62
CA GLN A 108 12.18 -19.25 38.66
C GLN A 108 11.65 -20.55 39.27
N LYS A 109 11.39 -21.55 38.41
CA LYS A 109 10.90 -22.86 38.87
C LYS A 109 11.92 -23.54 39.77
N ILE A 110 13.21 -23.52 39.41
CA ILE A 110 14.28 -24.04 40.24
C ILE A 110 14.40 -23.27 41.56
N LEU A 111 14.30 -21.94 41.53
CA LEU A 111 14.36 -21.10 42.72
C LEU A 111 13.18 -21.37 43.66
N ALA A 112 11.97 -21.50 43.13
CA ALA A 112 10.78 -21.86 43.90
C ALA A 112 10.93 -23.24 44.57
N LEU A 113 11.44 -24.21 43.83
CA LEU A 113 11.72 -25.54 44.37
C LEU A 113 12.77 -25.49 45.49
N ASN A 114 13.89 -24.81 45.28
CA ASN A 114 14.93 -24.66 46.30
C ASN A 114 14.39 -23.97 47.57
N ALA A 115 13.58 -22.91 47.39
CA ALA A 115 12.94 -22.20 48.50
C ALA A 115 11.95 -23.13 49.27
N SER A 116 11.19 -23.96 48.54
CA SER A 116 10.30 -24.94 49.16
C SER A 116 11.05 -26.00 49.97
N ILE A 117 12.21 -26.48 49.47
CA ILE A 117 13.07 -27.42 50.18
C ILE A 117 13.59 -26.81 51.46
N GLU A 118 14.12 -25.57 51.41
CA GLU A 118 14.68 -24.91 52.58
C GLU A 118 13.59 -24.54 53.61
N ALA A 119 12.39 -24.14 53.12
CA ALA A 119 11.25 -23.93 53.98
C ALA A 119 10.86 -25.22 54.74
N ALA A 120 10.86 -26.36 54.05
CA ALA A 120 10.60 -27.67 54.68
C ALA A 120 11.68 -28.04 55.72
N ARG A 121 12.95 -27.69 55.42
CA ARG A 121 14.08 -27.93 56.33
C ARG A 121 13.96 -27.10 57.62
N ALA A 122 13.40 -25.90 57.54
CA ALA A 122 13.18 -25.02 58.68
C ALA A 122 11.99 -25.46 59.57
N GLY A 123 11.22 -26.49 59.19
CA GLY A 123 10.10 -27.04 59.96
C GLY A 123 9.01 -26.00 60.20
N GLU A 124 8.49 -25.90 61.43
CA GLU A 124 7.41 -24.96 61.77
C GLU A 124 7.77 -23.49 61.46
N ASN A 125 9.04 -23.11 61.62
CA ASN A 125 9.49 -21.76 61.31
C ASN A 125 9.48 -21.44 59.79
N GLY A 126 9.48 -22.47 58.96
CA GLY A 126 9.50 -22.34 57.48
C GLY A 126 8.12 -22.30 56.85
N ARG A 127 7.00 -22.51 57.59
CA ARG A 127 5.65 -22.63 56.99
C ARG A 127 5.23 -21.45 56.13
N GLY A 128 5.49 -20.22 56.58
CA GLY A 128 5.20 -19.01 55.78
C GLY A 128 6.00 -18.96 54.49
N PHE A 129 7.27 -19.33 54.52
CA PHE A 129 8.13 -19.39 53.33
C PHE A 129 7.72 -20.49 52.36
N ALA A 130 7.21 -21.63 52.84
CA ALA A 130 6.71 -22.69 51.97
C ALA A 130 5.50 -22.25 51.15
N VAL A 131 4.60 -21.44 51.74
CA VAL A 131 3.45 -20.87 51.03
C VAL A 131 3.90 -19.92 49.92
N VAL A 132 4.85 -19.03 50.23
CA VAL A 132 5.39 -18.08 49.25
C VAL A 132 6.10 -18.81 48.09
N ALA A 133 6.92 -19.79 48.42
CA ALA A 133 7.60 -20.62 47.43
C ALA A 133 6.61 -21.35 46.52
N GLY A 134 5.53 -21.87 47.08
CA GLY A 134 4.43 -22.50 46.34
C GLY A 134 3.73 -21.52 45.38
N GLU A 135 3.46 -20.27 45.81
CA GLU A 135 2.87 -19.26 44.97
C GLU A 135 3.81 -18.81 43.84
N VAL A 136 5.13 -18.66 44.08
CA VAL A 136 6.12 -18.39 43.04
C VAL A 136 6.17 -19.52 42.02
N GLY A 137 6.06 -20.78 42.47
CA GLY A 137 5.97 -21.93 41.56
C GLY A 137 4.75 -21.85 40.62
N LYS A 138 3.55 -21.59 41.22
CA LYS A 138 2.32 -21.42 40.42
C LYS A 138 2.42 -20.25 39.42
N LEU A 139 2.96 -19.13 39.86
CA LEU A 139 3.16 -17.96 38.99
C LEU A 139 4.13 -18.30 37.85
N SER A 140 5.17 -19.06 38.11
CA SER A 140 6.09 -19.54 37.10
C SER A 140 5.38 -20.40 36.04
N ASP A 141 4.54 -21.36 36.47
CA ASP A 141 3.79 -22.19 35.53
C ASP A 141 2.80 -21.37 34.69
N PHE A 142 2.14 -20.37 35.29
CA PHE A 142 1.26 -19.44 34.56
C PHE A 142 2.01 -18.61 33.50
N ILE A 143 3.21 -18.11 33.82
CA ILE A 143 4.08 -17.40 32.85
C ILE A 143 4.45 -18.32 31.68
N ASN A 144 4.73 -19.61 31.97
CA ASN A 144 5.05 -20.57 30.90
C ASN A 144 3.86 -20.76 29.93
N ASP A 145 2.64 -20.82 30.48
CA ASP A 145 1.46 -20.98 29.61
C ASP A 145 1.19 -19.75 28.75
N ILE A 146 1.30 -18.56 29.33
CA ILE A 146 1.27 -17.31 28.54
C ILE A 146 2.34 -17.34 27.44
N ASN A 147 3.56 -17.79 27.75
CA ASN A 147 4.63 -17.81 26.73
C ASN A 147 4.34 -18.79 25.59
N LYS A 148 3.68 -19.93 25.88
CA LYS A 148 3.21 -20.85 24.83
C LYS A 148 2.17 -20.19 23.92
N ASP A 149 1.22 -19.44 24.52
CA ASP A 149 0.20 -18.73 23.76
C ASP A 149 0.82 -17.64 22.87
N ILE A 150 1.79 -16.88 23.39
CA ILE A 150 2.53 -15.90 22.60
C ILE A 150 3.23 -16.58 21.41
N ASN A 151 3.91 -17.72 21.63
CA ASN A 151 4.56 -18.45 20.54
C ASN A 151 3.57 -18.92 19.47
N LYS A 152 2.36 -19.32 19.85
CA LYS A 152 1.31 -19.69 18.91
C LYS A 152 0.87 -18.48 18.05
N LEU A 153 0.57 -17.36 18.71
CA LEU A 153 0.18 -16.12 18.03
C LEU A 153 1.27 -15.62 17.08
N VAL A 154 2.52 -15.69 17.50
CA VAL A 154 3.69 -15.32 16.67
C VAL A 154 3.78 -16.23 15.43
N GLY A 155 3.51 -17.52 15.56
CA GLY A 155 3.46 -18.43 14.42
C GLY A 155 2.33 -18.11 13.44
N GLU A 156 1.18 -17.68 13.95
CA GLU A 156 0.06 -17.23 13.11
C GLU A 156 0.41 -15.94 12.34
N ILE A 157 1.01 -14.96 13.02
CA ILE A 157 1.47 -13.71 12.39
C ILE A 157 2.55 -14.01 11.33
N ASP A 158 3.53 -14.86 11.63
CA ASP A 158 4.59 -15.29 10.70
C ASP A 158 4.00 -15.85 9.39
N THR A 159 2.96 -16.69 9.53
CA THR A 159 2.23 -17.26 8.39
C THR A 159 1.54 -16.19 7.54
N VAL A 160 0.94 -15.19 8.18
CA VAL A 160 0.26 -14.08 7.47
C VAL A 160 1.29 -13.21 6.74
N VAL A 161 2.40 -12.87 7.40
CA VAL A 161 3.48 -12.05 6.82
C VAL A 161 4.12 -12.76 5.61
N HIS A 162 4.35 -14.08 5.70
CA HIS A 162 4.85 -14.85 4.55
C HIS A 162 3.91 -14.80 3.34
N LYS A 163 2.60 -14.94 3.56
CA LYS A 163 1.59 -14.85 2.49
C LYS A 163 1.49 -13.46 1.85
N MET A 164 1.92 -12.42 2.55
CA MET A 164 1.96 -11.06 1.99
C MET A 164 3.17 -10.83 1.07
N ASN A 165 4.17 -11.70 1.17
CA ASN A 165 5.41 -11.62 0.38
C ASN A 165 5.40 -12.53 -0.86
N GLU A 166 4.39 -13.41 -0.99
CA GLU A 166 4.14 -14.24 -2.19
C GLU A 166 3.30 -13.46 -3.23
#